data_035b3011f9f26337d18e90cba0762bc7
#
_entry.id   035b3011f9f26337d18e90cba0762bc7
#
_cell.length_a   1.000
_cell.length_b   1.000
_cell.length_c   1.000
_cell.angle_alpha   90.00
_cell.angle_beta   90.00
_cell.angle_gamma   90.00
#
_symmetry.space_group_name_H-M   'P 1'
#
loop_
_entity.id
_entity.type
_entity.pdbx_description
1 polymer ?
#
loop_
_entity_poly.entity_id
_entity_poly.type
_entity_poly.pdbx_seq_one_letter_code
_entity_poly.pdbx_strand_id
1 'polypeptide(L)'
;MAEKSYVFNDTETTGLNTWFSQIIQIGSVLTDNEFNVEEELNLNSKVLPWVVPTKGAYETHKQTKNLNEGMSHFDMMHFLKNKWLGWGKTKELVHVTYNGMKFDEELFRRQFYWNLIDPYLTTNVNGSSRVDLMVIICLLYTSDAA
;
A
#
# COMPACT_ATOMS: atom_id res chain seq x y z
N MET A 1 8.93 23.29 -10.99
CA MET A 1 8.37 22.43 -9.92
C MET A 1 8.01 21.11 -10.57
N ALA A 2 8.30 19.99 -9.89
CA ALA A 2 7.80 18.70 -10.36
C ALA A 2 6.26 18.71 -10.28
N GLU A 3 5.62 18.09 -11.26
CA GLU A 3 4.18 17.95 -11.30
C GLU A 3 3.74 16.96 -10.22
N LYS A 4 2.68 17.29 -9.48
CA LYS A 4 2.11 16.38 -8.49
C LYS A 4 1.36 15.26 -9.18
N SER A 5 1.57 14.06 -8.69
CA SER A 5 0.86 12.86 -9.12
C SER A 5 0.42 12.07 -7.90
N TYR A 6 -0.72 11.41 -8.00
CA TYR A 6 -1.30 10.67 -6.88
C TYR A 6 -1.11 9.17 -7.09
N VAL A 7 -0.74 8.48 -6.03
CA VAL A 7 -0.61 7.03 -6.00
C VAL A 7 -1.63 6.47 -5.02
N PHE A 8 -2.73 5.94 -5.54
CA PHE A 8 -3.76 5.31 -4.74
C PHE A 8 -3.34 3.89 -4.43
N ASN A 9 -3.30 3.55 -3.14
CA ASN A 9 -2.86 2.23 -2.69
C ASN A 9 -3.94 1.56 -1.87
N ASP A 10 -4.09 0.25 -2.09
CA ASP A 10 -4.93 -0.64 -1.30
C ASP A 10 -4.21 -1.97 -1.11
N THR A 11 -4.37 -2.59 0.07
CA THR A 11 -3.69 -3.84 0.40
C THR A 11 -4.64 -4.90 0.90
N GLU A 12 -4.37 -6.16 0.52
CA GLU A 12 -4.97 -7.33 1.12
C GLU A 12 -3.92 -8.08 1.94
N THR A 13 -4.31 -8.52 3.13
CA THR A 13 -3.39 -9.03 4.13
C THR A 13 -3.81 -10.36 4.72
N THR A 14 -2.89 -11.06 5.38
CA THR A 14 -3.17 -12.30 6.10
C THR A 14 -3.89 -12.10 7.44
N GLY A 15 -4.15 -10.85 7.85
CA GLY A 15 -4.85 -10.52 9.08
C GLY A 15 -4.72 -9.04 9.45
N LEU A 16 -5.36 -8.65 10.55
CA LEU A 16 -5.43 -7.26 11.01
C LEU A 16 -4.28 -6.85 11.94
N ASN A 17 -3.47 -7.79 12.41
CA ASN A 17 -2.35 -7.48 13.29
C ASN A 17 -1.13 -7.07 12.45
N THR A 18 -0.78 -5.80 12.50
CA THR A 18 0.32 -5.24 11.72
C THR A 18 1.70 -5.82 12.07
N TRP A 19 1.87 -6.47 13.22
CA TRP A 19 3.12 -7.11 13.63
C TRP A 19 3.35 -8.48 12.98
N PHE A 20 2.28 -9.23 12.73
CA PHE A 20 2.36 -10.63 12.33
C PHE A 20 1.74 -10.89 10.95
N SER A 21 1.01 -9.92 10.41
CA SER A 21 0.36 -10.07 9.12
C SER A 21 1.28 -9.72 7.97
N GLN A 22 1.07 -10.41 6.86
CA GLN A 22 1.76 -10.17 5.60
C GLN A 22 0.81 -9.52 4.60
N ILE A 23 1.30 -8.57 3.82
CA ILE A 23 0.62 -8.09 2.61
C ILE A 23 0.73 -9.18 1.54
N ILE A 24 -0.39 -9.66 1.04
CA ILE A 24 -0.47 -10.70 0.01
C ILE A 24 -0.93 -10.17 -1.33
N GLN A 25 -1.57 -9.01 -1.37
CA GLN A 25 -1.88 -8.29 -2.59
C GLN A 25 -1.74 -6.79 -2.40
N ILE A 26 -1.29 -6.14 -3.45
CA ILE A 26 -1.18 -4.68 -3.50
C ILE A 26 -1.81 -4.22 -4.81
N GLY A 27 -2.85 -3.39 -4.70
CA GLY A 27 -3.34 -2.53 -5.76
C GLY A 27 -2.66 -1.17 -5.67
N SER A 28 -2.12 -0.66 -6.77
CA SER A 28 -1.51 0.67 -6.80
C SER A 28 -1.83 1.33 -8.13
N VAL A 29 -2.42 2.52 -8.08
CA VAL A 29 -2.84 3.27 -9.28
C VAL A 29 -2.15 4.63 -9.27
N LEU A 30 -1.34 4.89 -10.29
CA LEU A 30 -0.74 6.20 -10.54
C LEU A 30 -1.69 7.05 -11.38
N THR A 31 -1.91 8.28 -10.94
CA THR A 31 -2.65 9.29 -11.73
C THR A 31 -1.84 10.57 -11.87
N ASP A 32 -2.19 11.38 -12.85
CA ASP A 32 -1.75 12.77 -12.93
C ASP A 32 -2.46 13.66 -11.90
N ASN A 33 -2.25 14.99 -11.97
CA ASN A 33 -2.86 15.97 -11.08
C ASN A 33 -4.36 16.22 -11.34
N GLU A 34 -4.88 15.75 -12.48
CA GLU A 34 -6.31 15.79 -12.86
C GLU A 34 -7.02 14.46 -12.61
N PHE A 35 -6.33 13.50 -11.94
CA PHE A 35 -6.79 12.14 -11.66
C PHE A 35 -7.01 11.25 -12.88
N ASN A 36 -6.40 11.57 -14.03
CA ASN A 36 -6.35 10.61 -15.13
C ASN A 36 -5.39 9.49 -14.81
N VAL A 37 -5.82 8.24 -15.00
CA VAL A 37 -5.00 7.06 -14.73
C VAL A 37 -3.86 6.95 -15.74
N GLU A 38 -2.63 6.85 -15.25
CA GLU A 38 -1.44 6.69 -16.08
C GLU A 38 -0.88 5.25 -16.03
N GLU A 39 -0.91 4.63 -14.86
CA GLU A 39 -0.43 3.25 -14.69
C GLU A 39 -1.17 2.56 -13.54
N GLU A 40 -1.42 1.27 -13.68
CA GLU A 40 -2.04 0.41 -12.67
C GLU A 40 -1.15 -0.79 -12.37
N LEU A 41 -1.06 -1.14 -11.09
CA LEU A 41 -0.38 -2.34 -10.62
C LEU A 41 -1.35 -3.19 -9.80
N ASN A 42 -1.31 -4.49 -10.03
CA ASN A 42 -1.96 -5.47 -9.19
C ASN A 42 -0.98 -6.62 -8.96
N LEU A 43 -0.40 -6.64 -7.78
CA LEU A 43 0.67 -7.56 -7.42
C LEU A 43 0.18 -8.55 -6.36
N ASN A 44 0.53 -9.81 -6.53
CA ASN A 44 0.19 -10.87 -5.58
C ASN A 44 1.45 -11.61 -5.15
N SER A 45 1.54 -11.93 -3.86
CA SER A 45 2.61 -12.75 -3.31
C SER A 45 2.08 -14.03 -2.68
N LYS A 46 2.94 -15.04 -2.66
CA LYS A 46 2.76 -16.23 -1.82
C LYS A 46 2.84 -15.85 -0.35
N VAL A 47 2.11 -16.57 0.49
CA VAL A 47 2.26 -16.46 1.95
C VAL A 47 3.61 -17.05 2.37
N LEU A 48 4.32 -16.35 3.23
CA LEU A 48 5.58 -16.80 3.80
C LEU A 48 5.34 -18.05 4.71
N PRO A 49 6.26 -19.02 4.75
CA PRO A 49 6.03 -20.30 5.45
C PRO A 49 5.75 -20.17 6.95
N TRP A 50 6.19 -19.08 7.58
CA TRP A 50 5.99 -18.83 9.01
C TRP A 50 4.79 -17.93 9.33
N VAL A 51 4.10 -17.43 8.31
CA VAL A 51 2.92 -16.57 8.47
C VAL A 51 1.66 -17.43 8.45
N VAL A 52 0.87 -17.33 9.50
CA VAL A 52 -0.42 -18.03 9.60
C VAL A 52 -1.55 -17.02 9.35
N PRO A 53 -2.28 -17.14 8.23
CA PRO A 53 -3.44 -16.28 7.98
C PRO A 53 -4.51 -16.43 9.06
N THR A 54 -5.15 -15.34 9.46
CA THR A 54 -6.29 -15.41 10.36
C THR A 54 -7.50 -16.02 9.64
N LYS A 55 -8.39 -16.64 10.39
CA LYS A 55 -9.63 -17.21 9.85
C LYS A 55 -10.43 -16.17 9.07
N GLY A 56 -10.58 -14.95 9.60
CA GLY A 56 -11.31 -13.87 8.94
C GLY A 56 -10.68 -13.46 7.62
N ALA A 57 -9.35 -13.28 7.57
CA ALA A 57 -8.65 -12.98 6.33
C ALA A 57 -8.81 -14.11 5.31
N TYR A 58 -8.63 -15.37 5.73
CA TYR A 58 -8.83 -16.52 4.87
C TYR A 58 -10.26 -16.56 4.29
N GLU A 59 -11.29 -16.33 5.10
CA GLU A 59 -12.68 -16.31 4.65
C GLU A 59 -12.98 -15.17 3.69
N THR A 60 -12.36 -14.00 3.89
CA THR A 60 -12.50 -12.86 2.98
C THR A 60 -11.87 -13.13 1.61
N HIS A 61 -10.72 -13.79 1.59
CA HIS A 61 -9.93 -13.98 0.36
C HIS A 61 -10.15 -15.35 -0.33
N LYS A 62 -10.83 -16.29 0.31
CA LYS A 62 -10.96 -17.69 -0.18
C LYS A 62 -11.51 -17.84 -1.60
N GLN A 63 -12.30 -16.88 -2.05
CA GLN A 63 -12.90 -16.91 -3.38
C GLN A 63 -12.00 -16.31 -4.47
N THR A 64 -10.95 -15.59 -4.08
CA THR A 64 -10.15 -14.79 -5.01
C THR A 64 -8.70 -15.18 -5.06
N LYS A 65 -8.18 -15.99 -4.10
CA LYS A 65 -6.74 -16.26 -4.01
C LYS A 65 -6.40 -17.63 -3.48
N ASN A 66 -5.58 -18.32 -4.24
CA ASN A 66 -4.75 -19.36 -3.71
C ASN A 66 -3.55 -18.73 -2.98
N LEU A 67 -3.48 -18.86 -1.67
CA LEU A 67 -2.41 -18.28 -0.83
C LEU A 67 -1.00 -18.78 -1.19
N ASN A 68 -0.91 -19.80 -2.04
CA ASN A 68 0.35 -20.36 -2.55
C ASN A 68 0.70 -19.86 -3.96
N GLU A 69 -0.14 -19.03 -4.56
CA GLU A 69 0.08 -18.47 -5.88
C GLU A 69 0.64 -17.05 -5.79
N GLY A 70 1.34 -16.64 -6.85
CA GLY A 70 1.97 -15.35 -6.95
C GLY A 70 3.49 -15.41 -6.93
N MET A 71 4.12 -14.26 -6.92
CA MET A 71 5.57 -14.12 -6.82
C MET A 71 6.05 -14.33 -5.38
N SER A 72 7.36 -14.40 -5.17
CA SER A 72 7.88 -14.36 -3.80
C SER A 72 7.53 -13.02 -3.15
N HIS A 73 7.38 -13.01 -1.82
CA HIS A 73 7.12 -11.76 -1.10
C HIS A 73 8.24 -10.75 -1.31
N PHE A 74 9.49 -11.22 -1.34
CA PHE A 74 10.66 -10.41 -1.63
C PHE A 74 10.57 -9.74 -3.01
N ASP A 75 10.26 -10.51 -4.05
CA ASP A 75 10.16 -9.98 -5.42
C ASP A 75 9.02 -8.97 -5.55
N MET A 76 7.88 -9.22 -4.91
CA MET A 76 6.74 -8.30 -4.91
C MET A 76 7.11 -6.95 -4.29
N MET A 77 7.76 -6.96 -3.12
CA MET A 77 8.12 -5.73 -2.42
C MET A 77 9.21 -4.95 -3.19
N HIS A 78 10.19 -5.64 -3.79
CA HIS A 78 11.22 -5.01 -4.61
C HIS A 78 10.68 -4.48 -5.93
N PHE A 79 9.73 -5.18 -6.55
CA PHE A 79 9.07 -4.69 -7.76
C PHE A 79 8.29 -3.40 -7.47
N LEU A 80 7.49 -3.39 -6.40
CA LEU A 80 6.74 -2.22 -5.95
C LEU A 80 7.67 -1.03 -5.67
N LYS A 81 8.74 -1.26 -4.88
CA LYS A 81 9.76 -0.25 -4.61
C LYS A 81 10.31 0.36 -5.89
N ASN A 82 10.70 -0.47 -6.86
CA ASN A 82 11.31 0.01 -8.10
C ASN A 82 10.32 0.83 -8.94
N LYS A 83 9.03 0.44 -8.93
CA LYS A 83 7.97 1.20 -9.60
C LYS A 83 7.77 2.57 -8.95
N TRP A 84 7.58 2.63 -7.65
CA TRP A 84 7.39 3.89 -6.93
C TRP A 84 8.60 4.83 -7.05
N LEU A 85 9.81 4.32 -6.93
CA LEU A 85 11.03 5.10 -7.16
C LEU A 85 11.13 5.56 -8.63
N GLY A 86 10.71 4.74 -9.58
CA GLY A 86 10.66 5.09 -10.99
C GLY A 86 9.72 6.28 -11.25
N TRP A 87 8.51 6.22 -10.70
CA TRP A 87 7.52 7.30 -10.79
C TRP A 87 8.01 8.59 -10.11
N GLY A 88 8.64 8.48 -8.95
CA GLY A 88 9.15 9.61 -8.17
C GLY A 88 10.36 10.33 -8.79
N LYS A 89 10.98 9.81 -9.85
CA LYS A 89 12.11 10.48 -10.52
C LYS A 89 11.70 11.77 -11.23
N THR A 90 10.49 11.82 -11.73
CA THR A 90 9.98 12.94 -12.55
C THR A 90 8.77 13.64 -11.95
N LYS A 91 8.18 13.07 -10.92
CA LYS A 91 6.92 13.49 -10.29
C LYS A 91 7.06 13.63 -8.79
N GLU A 92 6.34 14.58 -8.20
CA GLU A 92 6.14 14.65 -6.76
C GLU A 92 4.98 13.72 -6.40
N LEU A 93 5.27 12.58 -5.78
CA LEU A 93 4.26 11.58 -5.45
C LEU A 93 3.51 11.91 -4.16
N VAL A 94 2.20 11.81 -4.22
CA VAL A 94 1.31 11.85 -3.06
C VAL A 94 0.66 10.47 -2.91
N HIS A 95 1.06 9.72 -1.90
CA HIS A 95 0.43 8.43 -1.59
C HIS A 95 -0.91 8.62 -0.91
N VAL A 96 -1.95 8.08 -1.50
CA VAL A 96 -3.35 8.20 -1.05
C VAL A 96 -3.84 6.84 -0.60
N THR A 97 -4.38 6.78 0.62
CA THR A 97 -4.97 5.57 1.20
C THR A 97 -6.30 5.89 1.87
N TYR A 98 -7.09 4.87 2.19
CA TYR A 98 -8.27 4.98 3.04
C TYR A 98 -8.01 4.24 4.34
N ASN A 99 -7.97 4.95 5.49
CA ASN A 99 -7.58 4.41 6.80
C ASN A 99 -6.16 3.79 6.82
N GLY A 100 -5.33 4.16 5.86
CA GLY A 100 -4.02 3.51 5.65
C GLY A 100 -2.94 3.99 6.59
N MET A 101 -3.05 5.17 7.18
CA MET A 101 -2.03 5.69 8.11
C MET A 101 -1.90 4.83 9.38
N LYS A 102 -2.98 4.18 9.81
CA LYS A 102 -2.99 3.31 10.99
C LYS A 102 -2.74 1.84 10.68
N PHE A 103 -2.89 1.42 9.43
CA PHE A 103 -2.85 0.02 9.05
C PHE A 103 -1.84 -0.25 7.92
N ASP A 104 -2.14 0.17 6.69
CA ASP A 104 -1.31 -0.16 5.52
C ASP A 104 0.10 0.40 5.64
N GLU A 105 0.26 1.62 6.14
CA GLU A 105 1.56 2.25 6.28
C GLU A 105 2.46 1.53 7.28
N GLU A 106 1.89 1.08 8.40
CA GLU A 106 2.61 0.27 9.38
C GLU A 106 3.05 -1.08 8.79
N LEU A 107 2.17 -1.70 8.00
CA LEU A 107 2.48 -2.93 7.29
C LEU A 107 3.58 -2.71 6.26
N PHE A 108 3.49 -1.67 5.43
CA PHE A 108 4.53 -1.34 4.46
C PHE A 108 5.89 -1.13 5.13
N ARG A 109 5.96 -0.36 6.20
CA ARG A 109 7.22 -0.12 6.94
C ARG A 109 7.88 -1.41 7.38
N ARG A 110 7.12 -2.33 7.96
CA ARG A 110 7.66 -3.60 8.46
C ARG A 110 8.07 -4.51 7.34
N GLN A 111 7.26 -4.61 6.32
CA GLN A 111 7.56 -5.50 5.21
C GLN A 111 8.68 -4.97 4.32
N PHE A 112 8.81 -3.66 4.19
CA PHE A 112 10.02 -3.08 3.61
C PHE A 112 11.26 -3.44 4.42
N TYR A 113 11.22 -3.28 5.74
CA TYR A 113 12.31 -3.67 6.62
C TYR A 113 12.66 -5.16 6.50
N TRP A 114 11.67 -6.06 6.49
CA TRP A 114 11.89 -7.49 6.30
C TRP A 114 12.55 -7.84 4.96
N ASN A 115 12.33 -7.02 3.95
CA ASN A 115 12.85 -7.23 2.60
C ASN A 115 14.06 -6.34 2.28
N LEU A 116 14.73 -5.76 3.29
CA LEU A 116 15.91 -4.90 3.14
C LEU A 116 15.65 -3.67 2.26
N ILE A 117 14.46 -3.12 2.36
CA ILE A 117 14.04 -1.87 1.72
C ILE A 117 13.93 -0.81 2.82
N ASP A 118 14.21 0.45 2.48
CA ASP A 118 14.02 1.58 3.41
C ASP A 118 12.56 1.61 3.90
N PRO A 119 12.32 1.44 5.22
CA PRO A 119 10.96 1.43 5.77
C PRO A 119 10.23 2.78 5.64
N TYR A 120 10.96 3.85 5.32
CA TYR A 120 10.41 5.20 5.14
C TYR A 120 10.25 5.61 3.67
N LEU A 121 10.29 4.64 2.75
CA LEU A 121 10.25 4.87 1.30
C LEU A 121 9.08 5.77 0.85
N THR A 122 7.91 5.66 1.48
CA THR A 122 6.70 6.44 1.15
C THR A 122 6.51 7.66 2.03
N THR A 123 7.51 8.05 2.80
CA THR A 123 7.40 9.17 3.74
C THR A 123 8.05 10.44 3.20
N ASN A 124 7.77 11.56 3.87
CA ASN A 124 8.35 12.87 3.54
C ASN A 124 9.89 12.89 3.51
N VAL A 125 10.54 11.96 4.21
CA VAL A 125 12.02 11.81 4.21
C VAL A 125 12.55 11.53 2.79
N ASN A 126 11.75 10.82 1.98
CA ASN A 126 12.09 10.50 0.59
C ASN A 126 11.36 11.41 -0.43
N GLY A 127 10.86 12.56 0.00
CA GLY A 127 10.21 13.53 -0.88
C GLY A 127 8.78 13.18 -1.32
N SER A 128 8.19 12.13 -0.74
CA SER A 128 6.80 11.76 -0.97
C SER A 128 5.89 12.36 0.10
N SER A 129 4.66 12.68 -0.26
CA SER A 129 3.61 13.09 0.67
C SER A 129 2.58 11.98 0.84
N ARG A 130 1.75 12.07 1.89
CA ARG A 130 0.72 11.07 2.22
C ARG A 130 -0.59 11.73 2.55
N VAL A 131 -1.67 11.13 2.11
CA VAL A 131 -3.04 11.54 2.41
C VAL A 131 -3.85 10.32 2.83
N ASP A 132 -4.53 10.41 3.97
CA ASP A 132 -5.53 9.44 4.40
C ASP A 132 -6.92 10.02 4.22
N LEU A 133 -7.67 9.48 3.26
CA LEU A 133 -8.99 9.98 2.91
C LEU A 133 -9.99 9.81 4.06
N MET A 134 -9.83 8.82 4.92
CA MET A 134 -10.72 8.64 6.07
C MET A 134 -10.64 9.82 7.03
N VAL A 135 -9.43 10.35 7.27
CA VAL A 135 -9.23 11.53 8.14
C VAL A 135 -9.93 12.75 7.54
N ILE A 136 -9.80 12.97 6.24
CA ILE A 136 -10.44 14.10 5.54
C ILE A 136 -11.97 13.97 5.60
N ILE A 137 -12.49 12.79 5.31
CA ILE A 137 -13.94 12.53 5.35
C ILE A 137 -14.48 12.73 6.76
N CYS A 138 -13.82 12.22 7.78
CA CYS A 138 -14.23 12.44 9.18
C CYS A 138 -14.26 13.94 9.55
N LEU A 139 -13.28 14.73 9.10
CA LEU A 139 -13.26 16.16 9.34
C LEU A 139 -14.42 16.88 8.66
N LEU A 140 -14.77 16.50 7.43
CA LEU A 140 -15.91 17.09 6.71
C LEU A 140 -17.25 16.76 7.40
N TYR A 141 -17.45 15.51 7.81
CA TYR A 141 -18.68 15.11 8.50
C TYR A 141 -18.84 15.69 9.91
N THR A 142 -17.75 15.96 10.63
CA THR A 142 -17.82 16.58 11.96
C THR A 142 -18.08 18.08 11.90
N SER A 143 -17.80 18.75 10.78
CA SER A 143 -18.10 20.17 10.60
C SER A 143 -19.59 20.43 10.34
N ASP A 144 -20.31 19.47 9.77
CA ASP A 144 -21.76 19.57 9.49
C ASP A 144 -22.64 19.19 10.70
N ALA A 145 -22.04 18.65 11.77
CA ALA A 145 -22.76 18.27 13.01
C ALA A 145 -22.70 19.35 14.11
N ALA A 146 -22.12 20.51 13.82
CA ALA A 146 -22.06 21.67 14.72
C ALA A 146 -23.11 22.75 14.33
#